data_085ff63cf0c361a225a7a150c5e45f70
#
_entry.id   085ff63cf0c361a225a7a150c5e45f70
#
_cell.length_a   1.000
_cell.length_b   1.000
_cell.length_c   1.000
_cell.angle_alpha   90.00
_cell.angle_beta   90.00
_cell.angle_gamma   90.00
#
_symmetry.space_group_name_H-M   'P 1'
#
loop_
_entity.id
_entity.type
_entity.pdbx_description
1 polymer ?
#
loop_
_entity_poly.entity_id
_entity_poly.type
_entity_poly.pdbx_seq_one_letter_code
_entity_poly.pdbx_strand_id
1 'polypeptide(L)'
;KIMKKLLLLLCFPIIGFGQNIDETDCQFKYEIQLNNYSGLFMCPYLGPKMITELNKINACNINKDEENQIVIFELDSLYKEKDIRNIFLKTIGIPAWSIDNIKLEE
;
A
#
# COMPACT_ATOMS: atom_id res chain seq x y z
N LYS A 1 -13.67 9.44 11.23
CA LYS A 1 -13.96 8.88 10.22
C LYS A 1 -15.04 7.92 10.35
N ILE A 2 -15.18 7.27 11.24
CA ILE A 2 -16.11 6.41 11.36
C ILE A 2 -17.38 7.01 11.55
N MET A 3 -17.47 8.04 12.16
CA MET A 3 -18.65 8.55 12.43
C MET A 3 -19.38 8.95 11.29
N LYS A 4 -18.73 9.28 10.34
CA LYS A 4 -19.37 9.61 9.28
C LYS A 4 -20.23 8.57 8.84
N LYS A 5 -19.86 7.43 9.00
CA LYS A 5 -20.58 6.42 8.54
C LYS A 5 -21.75 6.28 9.33
N LEU A 6 -21.77 6.60 10.47
CA LEU A 6 -22.84 6.42 11.22
C LEU A 6 -23.86 7.34 10.82
N LEU A 7 -23.60 8.45 10.55
CA LEU A 7 -24.50 9.32 10.21
C LEU A 7 -25.19 8.90 9.05
N LEU A 8 -24.54 8.49 8.15
CA LEU A 8 -25.10 8.06 7.05
C LEU A 8 -25.99 7.05 7.26
N LEU A 9 -25.74 6.25 8.06
CA LEU A 9 -26.51 5.20 8.24
C LEU A 9 -27.81 5.57 8.59
N LEU A 10 -28.00 6.46 9.24
CA LEU A 10 -29.22 6.81 9.60
C LEU A 10 -29.95 7.27 8.47
N CYS A 11 -29.46 7.76 7.65
CA CYS A 11 -30.09 8.15 6.55
C CYS A 11 -30.41 7.15 5.69
N PHE A 12 -30.11 6.45 5.53
CA PHE A 12 -30.33 5.61 4.61
C PHE A 12 -30.24 4.66 4.64
N PRO A 13 -30.15 4.48 4.92
CA PRO A 13 -29.85 3.63 4.92
C PRO A 13 -29.75 2.95 4.15
N ILE A 14 -29.61 3.00 3.77
CA ILE A 14 -29.55 2.44 3.14
C ILE A 14 -29.02 2.12 2.41
N ILE A 15 -28.55 2.30 2.19
CA ILE A 15 -27.98 2.03 1.59
C ILE A 15 -27.40 1.50 1.29
N GLY A 16 -27.21 1.29 1.30
CA GLY A 16 -26.57 0.75 1.10
C GLY A 16 -25.92 0.50 1.13
N PHE A 17 -25.67 0.67 1.28
CA PHE A 17 -24.97 0.44 1.30
C PHE A 17 -24.29 -0.06 1.03
N GLY A 18 -24.04 -0.19 0.81
CA GLY A 18 -23.28 -0.60 0.62
C GLY A 18 -22.50 -0.66 0.26
N GLN A 19 -22.08 -0.40 0.00
CA GLN A 19 -21.29 -0.38 -0.27
C GLN A 19 -20.33 -0.45 -0.25
N ASN A 20 -19.83 -0.43 -0.30
CA ASN A 20 -18.79 -0.49 -0.17
C ASN A 20 -18.14 -0.37 0.42
N ILE A 21 -17.79 -0.14 0.47
CA ILE A 21 -17.30 0.01 1.44
C ILE A 21 -16.20 -0.70 1.92
N ASP A 22 -15.88 -1.61 1.74
CA ASP A 22 -14.90 -2.43 2.03
C ASP A 22 -13.56 -1.93 1.82
N GLU A 23 -13.30 -1.21 0.90
CA GLU A 23 -12.00 -0.78 0.68
C GLU A 23 -11.56 0.09 1.76
N THR A 24 -12.42 0.53 2.59
CA THR A 24 -11.98 1.38 3.65
C THR A 24 -11.27 0.66 4.73
N ASP A 25 -11.04 -0.62 4.61
CA ASP A 25 -10.31 -1.34 5.61
C ASP A 25 -8.84 -1.03 5.56
N CYS A 26 -8.34 -0.39 4.53
CA CYS A 26 -6.93 -0.06 4.44
C CYS A 26 -6.68 1.25 5.17
N GLN A 27 -6.17 1.17 6.39
CA GLN A 27 -6.00 2.32 7.24
C GLN A 27 -4.57 2.73 7.44
N PHE A 28 -3.61 1.89 7.12
CA PHE A 28 -2.21 2.18 7.38
C PHE A 28 -1.50 2.45 6.07
N LYS A 29 -1.03 3.67 5.89
CA LYS A 29 -0.41 4.07 4.64
C LYS A 29 1.11 4.00 4.77
N TYR A 30 1.74 3.34 3.83
CA TYR A 30 3.18 3.19 3.83
C TYR A 30 3.78 3.88 2.62
N GLU A 31 4.90 4.54 2.84
CA GLU A 31 5.59 5.21 1.76
C GLU A 31 7.02 4.72 1.74
N ILE A 32 7.46 4.14 0.63
CA ILE A 32 8.80 3.64 0.52
C ILE A 32 9.58 4.56 -0.41
N GLN A 33 10.62 5.19 0.13
CA GLN A 33 11.47 6.06 -0.65
C GLN A 33 12.60 5.20 -1.20
N LEU A 34 12.74 5.16 -2.51
CA LEU A 34 13.78 4.39 -3.15
C LEU A 34 14.99 5.26 -3.43
N ASN A 35 16.13 4.60 -3.57
CA ASN A 35 17.39 5.29 -3.74
C ASN A 35 17.82 5.15 -5.19
N ASN A 36 17.19 5.94 -6.06
CA ASN A 36 17.53 5.97 -7.47
C ASN A 36 17.48 4.57 -8.09
N TYR A 37 16.43 3.84 -7.80
CA TYR A 37 16.28 2.47 -8.30
C TYR A 37 15.06 2.40 -9.19
N SER A 38 15.26 2.29 -10.49
CA SER A 38 14.15 2.30 -11.43
C SER A 38 13.59 0.90 -11.70
N GLY A 39 14.19 -0.13 -11.14
CA GLY A 39 13.74 -1.49 -11.45
C GLY A 39 12.28 -1.75 -11.13
N LEU A 40 11.78 -1.22 -10.01
CA LEU A 40 10.39 -1.46 -9.67
C LEU A 40 9.43 -0.76 -10.62
N PHE A 41 9.88 0.25 -11.34
CA PHE A 41 9.00 1.02 -12.20
C PHE A 41 9.09 0.56 -13.65
N MET A 42 10.26 0.14 -14.08
CA MET A 42 10.48 -0.13 -15.49
C MET A 42 10.67 -1.59 -15.83
N CYS A 43 11.08 -2.42 -14.90
CA CYS A 43 11.30 -3.82 -15.18
C CYS A 43 9.97 -4.54 -15.34
N PRO A 44 9.74 -5.22 -16.44
CA PRO A 44 8.44 -5.89 -16.64
C PRO A 44 8.21 -7.05 -15.70
N TYR A 45 9.25 -7.47 -14.98
CA TYR A 45 9.09 -8.55 -14.02
C TYR A 45 8.91 -8.03 -12.60
N LEU A 46 9.70 -7.07 -12.18
CA LEU A 46 9.65 -6.60 -10.80
C LEU A 46 8.43 -5.77 -10.48
N GLY A 47 7.99 -4.94 -11.40
CA GLY A 47 6.82 -4.13 -11.15
C GLY A 47 5.58 -4.96 -10.90
N PRO A 48 5.23 -5.86 -11.82
CA PRO A 48 4.08 -6.72 -11.61
C PRO A 48 4.26 -7.63 -10.41
N LYS A 49 5.48 -8.08 -10.10
CA LYS A 49 5.69 -8.94 -8.95
C LYS A 49 5.43 -8.18 -7.67
N MET A 50 5.82 -6.92 -7.59
CA MET A 50 5.54 -6.11 -6.42
C MET A 50 4.04 -6.00 -6.20
N ILE A 51 3.28 -5.73 -7.24
CA ILE A 51 1.83 -5.61 -7.12
C ILE A 51 1.23 -6.93 -6.65
N THR A 52 1.69 -8.05 -7.20
CA THR A 52 1.17 -9.35 -6.82
C THR A 52 1.46 -9.65 -5.35
N GLU A 53 2.69 -9.37 -4.91
CA GLU A 53 3.03 -9.67 -3.52
C GLU A 53 2.32 -8.75 -2.55
N LEU A 54 2.12 -7.49 -2.91
CA LEU A 54 1.39 -6.59 -2.04
C LEU A 54 -0.09 -6.97 -1.98
N ASN A 55 -0.64 -7.47 -3.08
CA ASN A 55 -2.03 -7.91 -3.06
C ASN A 55 -2.22 -9.12 -2.16
N LYS A 56 -1.19 -9.94 -1.96
CA LYS A 56 -1.32 -11.08 -1.07
C LYS A 56 -1.50 -10.67 0.37
N ILE A 57 -1.10 -9.48 0.74
CA ILE A 57 -1.31 -8.97 2.08
C ILE A 57 -2.40 -7.91 2.09
N ASN A 58 -3.26 -7.95 1.10
CA ASN A 58 -4.45 -7.10 1.02
C ASN A 58 -4.15 -5.61 0.91
N ALA A 59 -3.13 -5.28 0.14
CA ALA A 59 -2.80 -3.87 -0.06
C ALA A 59 -3.83 -3.20 -0.94
N CYS A 60 -4.06 -1.93 -0.68
CA CYS A 60 -4.98 -1.10 -1.44
C CYS A 60 -4.25 0.12 -1.93
N ASN A 61 -4.76 0.73 -2.96
CA ASN A 61 -4.29 2.03 -3.45
C ASN A 61 -2.79 2.06 -3.67
N ILE A 62 -2.29 1.06 -4.39
CA ILE A 62 -0.88 0.97 -4.69
C ILE A 62 -0.53 1.97 -5.78
N ASN A 63 0.44 2.83 -5.50
CA ASN A 63 0.82 3.88 -6.42
C ASN A 63 2.32 3.93 -6.55
N LYS A 64 2.79 4.12 -7.75
CA LYS A 64 4.22 4.19 -8.01
C LYS A 64 4.55 5.54 -8.64
N ASP A 65 5.54 6.22 -8.12
CA ASP A 65 5.94 7.52 -8.63
C ASP A 65 7.42 7.42 -8.98
N GLU A 66 7.71 7.12 -10.22
CA GLU A 66 9.08 6.94 -10.66
C GLU A 66 9.88 8.22 -10.55
N GLU A 67 9.28 9.34 -10.86
CA GLU A 67 10.00 10.59 -10.86
C GLU A 67 10.54 10.92 -9.49
N ASN A 68 9.79 10.67 -8.45
CA ASN A 68 10.22 10.95 -7.10
C ASN A 68 10.74 9.70 -6.39
N GLN A 69 10.79 8.55 -7.07
CA GLN A 69 11.29 7.31 -6.53
C GLN A 69 10.54 6.90 -5.28
N ILE A 70 9.23 6.92 -5.35
CA ILE A 70 8.38 6.60 -4.21
C ILE A 70 7.35 5.56 -4.57
N VAL A 71 7.11 4.60 -3.68
CA VAL A 71 6.02 3.65 -3.81
C VAL A 71 5.14 3.85 -2.59
N ILE A 72 3.85 4.04 -2.81
CA ILE A 72 2.89 4.26 -1.73
C ILE A 72 1.82 3.20 -1.81
N PHE A 73 1.45 2.62 -0.69
CA PHE A 73 0.36 1.67 -0.63
C PHE A 73 -0.24 1.68 0.77
N GLU A 74 -1.42 1.09 0.90
CA GLU A 74 -2.12 1.06 2.17
C GLU A 74 -2.41 -0.38 2.54
N LEU A 75 -2.37 -0.69 3.83
CA LEU A 75 -2.66 -2.02 4.32
C LEU A 75 -3.76 -1.99 5.35
N ASP A 76 -4.43 -3.12 5.52
CA ASP A 76 -5.52 -3.21 6.49
C ASP A 76 -5.00 -3.60 7.88
N SER A 77 -3.73 -3.88 8.02
CA SER A 77 -3.13 -4.23 9.30
C SER A 77 -1.82 -3.50 9.46
N LEU A 78 -1.38 -3.36 10.68
CA LEU A 78 -0.14 -2.68 10.94
C LEU A 78 1.03 -3.64 10.78
N TYR A 79 1.95 -3.31 9.92
CA TYR A 79 3.17 -4.08 9.71
C TYR A 79 4.35 -3.24 10.16
N LYS A 80 5.36 -3.86 10.75
CA LYS A 80 6.54 -3.14 11.15
C LYS A 80 7.40 -2.84 9.93
N GLU A 81 8.23 -1.83 10.05
CA GLU A 81 9.09 -1.45 8.95
C GLU A 81 9.92 -2.63 8.47
N LYS A 82 10.45 -3.46 9.40
CA LYS A 82 11.28 -4.55 8.99
C LYS A 82 10.48 -5.59 8.21
N ASP A 83 9.21 -5.77 8.50
CA ASP A 83 8.40 -6.73 7.79
C ASP A 83 8.17 -6.26 6.36
N ILE A 84 7.92 -4.97 6.18
CA ILE A 84 7.74 -4.41 4.84
C ILE A 84 9.05 -4.51 4.07
N ARG A 85 10.16 -4.19 4.75
CA ARG A 85 11.46 -4.25 4.11
C ARG A 85 11.78 -5.68 3.67
N ASN A 86 11.45 -6.66 4.47
CA ASN A 86 11.68 -8.05 4.11
C ASN A 86 10.85 -8.48 2.90
N ILE A 87 9.62 -8.00 2.79
CA ILE A 87 8.80 -8.33 1.64
C ILE A 87 9.49 -7.82 0.38
N PHE A 88 9.98 -6.60 0.40
CA PHE A 88 10.62 -6.04 -0.77
C PHE A 88 11.98 -6.68 -1.08
N LEU A 89 12.74 -7.00 -0.06
CA LEU A 89 14.07 -7.54 -0.29
C LEU A 89 14.07 -9.05 -0.57
N LYS A 90 13.25 -9.79 0.15
CA LYS A 90 13.30 -11.23 0.02
C LYS A 90 12.25 -11.81 -0.88
N THR A 91 11.06 -11.29 -0.84
CA THR A 91 9.99 -11.82 -1.65
C THR A 91 9.95 -11.22 -3.04
N ILE A 92 10.04 -9.91 -3.12
CA ILE A 92 10.06 -9.23 -4.42
C ILE A 92 11.45 -9.32 -5.02
N GLY A 93 12.48 -9.13 -4.21
CA GLY A 93 13.85 -9.37 -4.65
C GLY A 93 14.64 -8.16 -5.11
N ILE A 94 14.34 -6.99 -4.57
CA ILE A 94 15.15 -5.81 -4.92
C ILE A 94 16.36 -5.75 -4.00
N PRO A 95 17.41 -5.07 -4.39
CA PRO A 95 18.61 -5.02 -3.56
C PRO A 95 18.42 -4.14 -2.34
N ALA A 96 19.11 -4.47 -1.26
CA ALA A 96 18.97 -3.74 -0.02
C ALA A 96 19.28 -2.26 -0.16
N TRP A 97 20.27 -1.90 -0.97
CA TRP A 97 20.64 -0.50 -1.12
C TRP A 97 19.57 0.32 -1.83
N SER A 98 18.62 -0.35 -2.48
CA SER A 98 17.61 0.37 -3.24
C SER A 98 16.57 1.05 -2.37
N ILE A 99 16.44 0.66 -1.11
CA ILE A 99 15.47 1.27 -0.21
C ILE A 99 16.18 2.28 0.66
N ASP A 100 15.77 3.55 0.56
CA ASP A 100 16.37 4.58 1.37
C ASP A 100 15.63 4.64 2.70
N ASN A 101 14.32 4.57 2.68
CA ASN A 101 13.56 4.82 3.87
C ASN A 101 12.14 4.28 3.70
N ILE A 102 11.52 3.84 4.77
CA ILE A 102 10.13 3.40 4.78
C ILE A 102 9.42 4.17 5.87
N LYS A 103 8.33 4.86 5.51
CA LYS A 103 7.56 5.62 6.46
C LYS A 103 6.18 5.07 6.61
N LEU A 104 5.62 5.13 7.79
CA LEU A 104 4.24 4.75 8.04
C LEU A 104 3.48 5.99 8.41
N GLU A 105 2.35 6.22 7.73
CA GLU A 105 1.48 7.32 8.07
C GLU A 105 0.15 6.72 8.51
N GLU A 106 -0.39 7.17 9.62
CA GLU A 106 -1.66 6.65 10.10
C GLU A 106 -2.81 7.62 9.95
#